data_818f8d20bfa23fd829221d7edbbff01a
#
_entry.id   818f8d20bfa23fd829221d7edbbff01a
#
_cell.length_a   1.000
_cell.length_b   1.000
_cell.length_c   1.000
_cell.angle_alpha   90.00
_cell.angle_beta   90.00
_cell.angle_gamma   90.00
#
_symmetry.space_group_name_H-M   'P 1'
#
loop_
_entity.id
_entity.type
_entity.pdbx_description
1 polymer ?
#
loop_
_entity_poly.entity_id
_entity_poly.type
_entity_poly.pdbx_seq_one_letter_code
_entity_poly.pdbx_strand_id
1 'polypeptide(L)'
;FLDEEFTKPNDKYFDHIEALVDMADSLGLQIGLLPTWGDKINLKWGPGPVIFDTEEKAENYGKYVGKRFGQKKNIIWILGGDRPADGCENIVRAMARGIAIGISGKEDYSTSLMTYHPWGGTSCTKWFTDEPWLDFYMQQNGHPYDVPLWERILADYNNAKPTRPVLDGEPLYDEHAIDFDMKKNGVSTDYHTRRYFYHEVFSGACGHTFGSTGVWQVYDPDKYKPAGDVFTRWEESLGRIASYQMGY
;
A
#
# COMPACT_ATOMS: atom_id res chain seq x y z
N PHE A 1 -8.91 -15.14 -10.34
CA PHE A 1 -8.92 -15.90 -11.58
C PHE A 1 -9.45 -17.31 -11.34
N LEU A 2 -9.85 -17.99 -12.40
CA LEU A 2 -10.43 -19.33 -12.37
C LEU A 2 -9.42 -20.39 -12.81
N ASP A 3 -8.22 -19.99 -13.20
CA ASP A 3 -7.08 -20.81 -13.58
C ASP A 3 -5.77 -20.28 -13.02
N GLU A 4 -4.72 -21.11 -13.02
CA GLU A 4 -3.40 -20.80 -12.49
C GLU A 4 -2.54 -19.97 -13.45
N GLU A 5 -2.89 -19.92 -14.74
CA GLU A 5 -2.18 -19.16 -15.76
C GLU A 5 -2.70 -17.72 -15.91
N PHE A 6 -3.72 -17.34 -15.16
CA PHE A 6 -4.38 -16.02 -15.23
C PHE A 6 -4.96 -15.70 -16.62
N THR A 7 -5.52 -16.69 -17.29
CA THR A 7 -6.19 -16.54 -18.60
C THR A 7 -7.71 -16.39 -18.47
N LYS A 8 -8.30 -16.85 -17.35
CA LYS A 8 -9.75 -16.82 -17.09
C LYS A 8 -10.05 -15.97 -15.86
N PRO A 9 -10.35 -14.68 -16.03
CA PRO A 9 -10.73 -13.83 -14.92
C PRO A 9 -12.04 -14.29 -14.25
N ASN A 10 -12.15 -14.04 -12.94
CA ASN A 10 -13.42 -14.13 -12.25
C ASN A 10 -14.14 -12.77 -12.38
N ASP A 11 -14.90 -12.60 -13.44
CA ASP A 11 -15.53 -11.31 -13.77
C ASP A 11 -16.37 -10.76 -12.62
N LYS A 12 -17.14 -11.59 -11.93
CA LYS A 12 -17.95 -11.14 -10.78
C LYS A 12 -17.13 -10.49 -9.67
N TYR A 13 -15.92 -10.99 -9.42
CA TYR A 13 -15.01 -10.38 -8.45
C TYR A 13 -14.51 -9.02 -8.95
N PHE A 14 -14.07 -8.97 -10.18
CA PHE A 14 -13.53 -7.73 -10.75
C PHE A 14 -14.61 -6.68 -11.05
N ASP A 15 -15.83 -7.08 -11.38
CA ASP A 15 -17.00 -6.18 -11.48
C ASP A 15 -17.26 -5.49 -10.13
N HIS A 16 -17.15 -6.24 -9.04
CA HIS A 16 -17.30 -5.66 -7.70
C HIS A 16 -16.20 -4.64 -7.38
N ILE A 17 -14.93 -4.97 -7.68
CA ILE A 17 -13.82 -4.01 -7.50
C ILE A 17 -14.03 -2.76 -8.37
N GLU A 18 -14.46 -2.93 -9.62
CA GLU A 18 -14.72 -1.82 -10.52
C GLU A 18 -15.84 -0.90 -9.97
N ALA A 19 -16.90 -1.47 -9.44
CA ALA A 19 -17.98 -0.70 -8.81
C ALA A 19 -17.48 0.12 -7.60
N LEU A 20 -16.53 -0.42 -6.79
CA LEU A 20 -15.90 0.33 -5.69
C LEU A 20 -15.02 1.46 -6.21
N VAL A 21 -14.24 1.23 -7.28
CA VAL A 21 -13.43 2.28 -7.92
C VAL A 21 -14.30 3.41 -8.46
N ASP A 22 -15.41 3.08 -9.13
CA ASP A 22 -16.33 4.07 -9.68
C ASP A 22 -17.07 4.84 -8.59
N MET A 23 -17.43 4.18 -7.50
CA MET A 23 -18.02 4.85 -6.33
C MET A 23 -17.02 5.83 -5.71
N ALA A 24 -15.77 5.45 -5.54
CA ALA A 24 -14.73 6.34 -5.04
C ALA A 24 -14.53 7.57 -5.96
N ASP A 25 -14.49 7.35 -7.28
CA ASP A 25 -14.40 8.45 -8.26
C ASP A 25 -15.57 9.42 -8.14
N SER A 26 -16.79 8.90 -8.00
CA SER A 26 -17.99 9.72 -7.82
C SER A 26 -17.98 10.58 -6.54
N LEU A 27 -17.18 10.18 -5.56
CA LEU A 27 -16.96 10.91 -4.30
C LEU A 27 -15.69 11.79 -4.33
N GLY A 28 -15.00 11.84 -5.46
CA GLY A 28 -13.74 12.58 -5.61
C GLY A 28 -12.55 11.96 -4.90
N LEU A 29 -12.60 10.65 -4.61
CA LEU A 29 -11.53 9.94 -3.92
C LEU A 29 -10.58 9.26 -4.90
N GLN A 30 -9.28 9.35 -4.61
CA GLN A 30 -8.25 8.57 -5.28
C GLN A 30 -8.10 7.21 -4.57
N ILE A 31 -7.78 6.17 -5.32
CA ILE A 31 -7.56 4.82 -4.78
C ILE A 31 -6.09 4.43 -5.00
N GLY A 32 -5.39 4.13 -3.91
CA GLY A 32 -4.15 3.35 -3.97
C GLY A 32 -4.50 1.88 -4.19
N LEU A 33 -4.43 1.42 -5.43
CA LEU A 33 -4.81 0.05 -5.78
C LEU A 33 -3.60 -0.88 -5.73
N LEU A 34 -3.64 -1.82 -4.78
CA LEU A 34 -2.68 -2.93 -4.75
C LEU A 34 -3.23 -4.06 -5.63
N PRO A 35 -2.59 -4.40 -6.74
CA PRO A 35 -3.03 -5.50 -7.60
C PRO A 35 -3.11 -6.82 -6.85
N THR A 36 -2.19 -7.03 -5.92
CA THR A 36 -2.13 -8.17 -5.03
C THR A 36 -1.42 -7.78 -3.73
N TRP A 37 -1.63 -8.55 -2.67
CA TRP A 37 -0.84 -8.39 -1.46
C TRP A 37 0.50 -9.11 -1.60
N GLY A 38 1.55 -8.61 -0.93
CA GLY A 38 2.91 -9.09 -1.12
C GLY A 38 3.16 -10.56 -0.78
N ASP A 39 2.34 -11.19 0.10
CA ASP A 39 2.44 -12.61 0.42
C ASP A 39 2.11 -13.54 -0.77
N LYS A 40 1.52 -12.99 -1.83
CA LYS A 40 1.28 -13.73 -3.08
C LYS A 40 2.51 -13.76 -3.99
N ILE A 41 3.55 -12.98 -3.64
CA ILE A 41 4.83 -12.92 -4.35
C ILE A 41 5.96 -13.49 -3.48
N ASN A 42 6.02 -13.08 -2.21
CA ASN A 42 7.06 -13.47 -1.26
C ASN A 42 6.43 -13.94 0.06
N LEU A 43 6.62 -15.23 0.36
CA LEU A 43 6.05 -15.86 1.56
C LEU A 43 7.02 -15.76 2.75
N LYS A 44 7.55 -14.58 3.07
CA LYS A 44 8.38 -14.42 4.25
C LYS A 44 7.57 -14.55 5.55
N TRP A 45 6.35 -14.03 5.54
CA TRP A 45 5.30 -14.27 6.54
C TRP A 45 3.94 -14.09 5.87
N GLY A 46 2.89 -14.52 6.53
CA GLY A 46 1.53 -14.46 5.99
C GLY A 46 1.02 -15.81 5.52
N PRO A 47 -0.27 -15.90 5.22
CA PRO A 47 -0.93 -17.18 4.91
C PRO A 47 -0.59 -17.73 3.53
N GLY A 48 -0.07 -16.93 2.61
CA GLY A 48 0.16 -17.36 1.23
C GLY A 48 -1.12 -17.79 0.52
N PRO A 49 -1.07 -18.78 -0.39
CA PRO A 49 0.17 -19.26 -1.01
C PRO A 49 0.85 -18.22 -1.91
N VAL A 50 2.12 -18.46 -2.30
CA VAL A 50 2.73 -17.73 -3.42
C VAL A 50 1.98 -18.09 -4.70
N ILE A 51 1.54 -17.08 -5.43
CA ILE A 51 0.76 -17.23 -6.66
C ILE A 51 1.60 -16.78 -7.85
N PHE A 52 2.28 -15.64 -7.70
CA PHE A 52 3.14 -15.06 -8.74
C PHE A 52 4.57 -15.55 -8.53
N ASP A 53 4.83 -16.79 -8.96
CA ASP A 53 6.12 -17.49 -8.87
C ASP A 53 6.95 -17.36 -10.14
N THR A 54 6.37 -16.80 -11.21
CA THR A 54 7.03 -16.51 -12.48
C THR A 54 6.72 -15.11 -12.99
N GLU A 55 7.65 -14.54 -13.76
CA GLU A 55 7.46 -13.24 -14.43
C GLU A 55 6.25 -13.27 -15.37
N GLU A 56 6.04 -14.40 -16.07
CA GLU A 56 4.93 -14.56 -16.99
C GLU A 56 3.57 -14.43 -16.32
N LYS A 57 3.38 -15.10 -15.18
CA LYS A 57 2.14 -14.99 -14.40
C LYS A 57 1.90 -13.55 -13.91
N ALA A 58 2.94 -12.90 -13.40
CA ALA A 58 2.86 -11.53 -12.92
C ALA A 58 2.53 -10.55 -14.06
N GLU A 59 3.18 -10.69 -15.22
CA GLU A 59 2.92 -9.86 -16.40
C GLU A 59 1.52 -10.09 -16.97
N ASN A 60 1.06 -11.32 -17.08
CA ASN A 60 -0.28 -11.65 -17.57
C ASN A 60 -1.36 -11.07 -16.68
N TYR A 61 -1.20 -11.20 -15.36
CA TYR A 61 -2.12 -10.60 -14.41
C TYR A 61 -2.07 -9.07 -14.48
N GLY A 62 -0.87 -8.48 -14.54
CA GLY A 62 -0.69 -7.04 -14.72
C GLY A 62 -1.38 -6.51 -15.97
N LYS A 63 -1.24 -7.21 -17.13
CA LYS A 63 -1.92 -6.86 -18.37
C LYS A 63 -3.44 -6.87 -18.22
N TYR A 64 -3.97 -7.85 -17.53
CA TYR A 64 -5.41 -7.93 -17.28
C TYR A 64 -5.93 -6.76 -16.45
N VAL A 65 -5.33 -6.52 -15.27
CA VAL A 65 -5.79 -5.44 -14.38
C VAL A 65 -5.52 -4.07 -15.00
N GLY A 66 -4.38 -3.88 -15.68
CA GLY A 66 -4.06 -2.67 -16.41
C GLY A 66 -5.06 -2.36 -17.53
N LYS A 67 -5.46 -3.37 -18.31
CA LYS A 67 -6.48 -3.22 -19.34
C LYS A 67 -7.86 -2.87 -18.75
N ARG A 68 -8.21 -3.50 -17.63
CA ARG A 68 -9.53 -3.33 -17.02
C ARG A 68 -9.68 -2.00 -16.32
N PHE A 69 -8.67 -1.59 -15.56
CA PHE A 69 -8.75 -0.43 -14.69
C PHE A 69 -7.97 0.79 -15.19
N GLY A 70 -7.13 0.64 -16.19
CA GLY A 70 -6.20 1.69 -16.64
C GLY A 70 -6.84 2.95 -17.21
N GLN A 71 -8.14 2.93 -17.54
CA GLN A 71 -8.88 4.13 -17.94
C GLN A 71 -9.50 4.89 -16.76
N LYS A 72 -9.46 4.30 -15.55
CA LYS A 72 -9.91 4.95 -14.32
C LYS A 72 -8.84 5.91 -13.84
N LYS A 73 -9.14 7.20 -13.80
CA LYS A 73 -8.15 8.26 -13.51
C LYS A 73 -7.90 8.47 -12.01
N ASN A 74 -8.70 7.84 -11.17
CA ASN A 74 -8.60 7.90 -9.72
C ASN A 74 -7.77 6.73 -9.12
N ILE A 75 -6.94 6.05 -9.92
CA ILE A 75 -6.10 4.95 -9.45
C ILE A 75 -4.63 5.36 -9.43
N ILE A 76 -3.98 5.07 -8.29
CA ILE A 76 -2.53 5.03 -8.12
C ILE A 76 -2.16 3.56 -7.88
N TRP A 77 -1.27 3.00 -8.68
CA TRP A 77 -0.86 1.60 -8.56
C TRP A 77 0.19 1.45 -7.46
N ILE A 78 -0.07 0.58 -6.50
CA ILE A 78 0.86 0.29 -5.40
C ILE A 78 1.24 -1.18 -5.49
N LEU A 79 2.45 -1.46 -5.97
CA LEU A 79 2.97 -2.83 -6.04
C LEU A 79 3.46 -3.30 -4.67
N GLY A 80 3.66 -4.59 -4.48
CA GLY A 80 4.11 -5.16 -3.21
C GLY A 80 3.00 -5.34 -2.18
N GLY A 81 3.21 -4.82 -0.98
CA GLY A 81 2.28 -4.92 0.15
C GLY A 81 2.89 -5.68 1.33
N ASP A 82 3.50 -4.94 2.25
CA ASP A 82 4.05 -5.39 3.53
C ASP A 82 5.00 -6.63 3.42
N ARG A 83 5.73 -6.73 2.32
CA ARG A 83 6.71 -7.81 2.11
C ARG A 83 7.97 -7.26 1.46
N PRO A 84 9.14 -7.88 1.72
CA PRO A 84 10.37 -7.54 1.01
C PRO A 84 10.32 -8.04 -0.43
N ALA A 85 11.03 -7.34 -1.30
CA ALA A 85 11.21 -7.79 -2.68
C ALA A 85 12.44 -8.67 -2.88
N ASP A 86 13.20 -8.97 -1.81
CA ASP A 86 14.45 -9.74 -1.90
C ASP A 86 14.25 -11.04 -2.70
N GLY A 87 14.93 -11.15 -3.84
CA GLY A 87 14.92 -12.33 -4.72
C GLY A 87 13.68 -12.49 -5.61
N CYS A 88 12.75 -11.53 -5.57
CA CYS A 88 11.56 -11.50 -6.42
C CYS A 88 11.34 -10.14 -7.11
N GLU A 89 12.40 -9.32 -7.20
CA GLU A 89 12.36 -8.00 -7.84
C GLU A 89 11.90 -8.09 -9.30
N ASN A 90 12.30 -9.14 -10.00
CA ASN A 90 11.90 -9.41 -11.39
C ASN A 90 10.39 -9.68 -11.52
N ILE A 91 9.77 -10.32 -10.55
CA ILE A 91 8.31 -10.55 -10.51
C ILE A 91 7.58 -9.21 -10.38
N VAL A 92 8.06 -8.32 -9.50
CA VAL A 92 7.49 -6.98 -9.33
C VAL A 92 7.63 -6.16 -10.61
N ARG A 93 8.81 -6.17 -11.25
CA ARG A 93 9.04 -5.51 -12.56
C ARG A 93 8.12 -6.04 -13.65
N ALA A 94 7.93 -7.35 -13.70
CA ALA A 94 7.04 -7.99 -14.66
C ALA A 94 5.58 -7.56 -14.46
N MET A 95 5.13 -7.43 -13.20
CA MET A 95 3.79 -6.94 -12.91
C MET A 95 3.62 -5.47 -13.32
N ALA A 96 4.60 -4.59 -13.01
CA ALA A 96 4.59 -3.19 -13.45
C ALA A 96 4.52 -3.07 -14.97
N ARG A 97 5.36 -3.84 -15.68
CA ARG A 97 5.37 -3.91 -17.14
C ARG A 97 4.02 -4.37 -17.69
N GLY A 98 3.45 -5.41 -17.09
CA GLY A 98 2.12 -5.90 -17.45
C GLY A 98 1.05 -4.83 -17.30
N ILE A 99 1.02 -4.10 -16.20
CA ILE A 99 0.08 -3.00 -15.98
C ILE A 99 0.23 -1.94 -17.07
N ALA A 100 1.44 -1.46 -17.34
CA ALA A 100 1.71 -0.45 -18.36
C ALA A 100 1.23 -0.91 -19.76
N ILE A 101 1.53 -2.15 -20.14
CA ILE A 101 1.07 -2.74 -21.40
C ILE A 101 -0.46 -2.85 -21.42
N GLY A 102 -1.07 -3.26 -20.32
CA GLY A 102 -2.52 -3.34 -20.20
C GLY A 102 -3.24 -2.01 -20.39
N ILE A 103 -2.67 -0.92 -19.87
CA ILE A 103 -3.23 0.44 -19.95
C ILE A 103 -3.12 1.00 -21.38
N SER A 104 -1.93 0.91 -21.99
CA SER A 104 -1.59 1.66 -23.20
C SER A 104 -1.37 0.79 -24.44
N GLY A 105 -1.33 -0.54 -24.29
CA GLY A 105 -0.99 -1.48 -25.35
C GLY A 105 0.51 -1.63 -25.61
N LYS A 106 1.36 -0.90 -24.87
CA LYS A 106 2.82 -0.94 -24.94
C LYS A 106 3.44 -0.71 -23.56
N GLU A 107 4.73 -0.96 -23.41
CA GLU A 107 5.47 -0.65 -22.19
C GLU A 107 5.69 0.87 -22.09
N ASP A 108 4.69 1.57 -21.54
CA ASP A 108 4.69 3.04 -21.38
C ASP A 108 4.23 3.40 -19.97
N TYR A 109 5.19 3.72 -19.12
CA TYR A 109 4.95 4.03 -17.71
C TYR A 109 4.45 5.45 -17.46
N SER A 110 4.44 6.32 -18.47
CA SER A 110 3.98 7.71 -18.33
C SER A 110 2.45 7.86 -18.18
N THR A 111 1.72 6.76 -18.31
CA THR A 111 0.25 6.77 -18.38
C THR A 111 -0.44 6.62 -17.03
N SER A 112 0.30 6.31 -15.97
CA SER A 112 -0.25 6.10 -14.62
C SER A 112 0.84 6.26 -13.57
N LEU A 113 0.45 6.58 -12.32
CA LEU A 113 1.37 6.62 -11.19
C LEU A 113 1.54 5.24 -10.59
N MET A 114 2.79 4.85 -10.32
CA MET A 114 3.14 3.58 -9.67
C MET A 114 4.16 3.77 -8.56
N THR A 115 4.04 2.94 -7.53
CA THR A 115 5.02 2.82 -6.44
C THR A 115 5.07 1.39 -5.93
N TYR A 116 5.94 1.15 -4.94
CA TYR A 116 6.09 -0.14 -4.26
C TYR A 116 5.94 0.02 -2.76
N HIS A 117 5.02 -0.73 -2.15
CA HIS A 117 4.81 -0.80 -0.71
C HIS A 117 5.77 -1.84 -0.10
N PRO A 118 6.79 -1.42 0.65
CA PRO A 118 7.76 -2.32 1.27
C PRO A 118 7.21 -2.96 2.54
N TRP A 119 8.06 -3.59 3.33
CA TRP A 119 7.75 -4.08 4.66
C TRP A 119 8.20 -3.13 5.77
N GLY A 120 7.70 -3.34 6.99
CA GLY A 120 7.93 -2.48 8.15
C GLY A 120 9.39 -2.16 8.41
N GLY A 121 9.67 -0.88 8.66
CA GLY A 121 11.00 -0.37 8.94
C GLY A 121 11.90 -0.19 7.71
N THR A 122 11.35 -0.26 6.48
CA THR A 122 12.14 -0.13 5.24
C THR A 122 11.54 0.87 4.26
N SER A 123 12.31 1.16 3.22
CA SER A 123 11.89 1.91 2.05
C SER A 123 11.95 1.04 0.80
N CYS A 124 11.11 1.35 -0.20
CA CYS A 124 11.19 0.74 -1.52
C CYS A 124 12.56 0.96 -2.19
N THR A 125 13.29 2.02 -1.81
CA THR A 125 14.62 2.36 -2.32
C THR A 125 15.67 1.28 -2.03
N LYS A 126 15.39 0.37 -1.12
CA LYS A 126 16.23 -0.82 -0.89
C LYS A 126 16.34 -1.70 -2.14
N TRP A 127 15.29 -1.78 -2.96
CA TRP A 127 15.24 -2.65 -4.14
C TRP A 127 15.04 -1.88 -5.44
N PHE A 128 14.34 -0.75 -5.37
CA PHE A 128 13.88 0.00 -6.53
C PHE A 128 14.21 1.49 -6.33
N THR A 129 15.14 2.02 -7.11
CA THR A 129 15.47 3.45 -7.13
C THR A 129 15.35 4.04 -8.51
N ASP A 130 16.02 3.46 -9.51
CA ASP A 130 16.08 3.92 -10.90
C ASP A 130 15.19 3.06 -11.81
N GLU A 131 14.00 2.76 -11.33
CA GLU A 131 13.01 2.02 -12.11
C GLU A 131 12.16 2.98 -12.93
N PRO A 132 11.95 2.74 -14.23
CA PRO A 132 11.16 3.62 -15.07
C PRO A 132 9.67 3.68 -14.71
N TRP A 133 9.19 2.68 -13.99
CA TRP A 133 7.80 2.59 -13.53
C TRP A 133 7.56 3.24 -12.16
N LEU A 134 8.60 3.54 -11.39
CA LEU A 134 8.50 4.03 -10.02
C LEU A 134 8.42 5.56 -10.01
N ASP A 135 7.28 6.14 -9.68
CA ASP A 135 7.07 7.58 -9.70
C ASP A 135 7.44 8.28 -8.39
N PHE A 136 7.25 7.61 -7.27
CA PHE A 136 7.60 8.12 -5.95
C PHE A 136 8.08 6.99 -5.04
N TYR A 137 8.92 7.34 -4.07
CA TYR A 137 9.42 6.40 -3.07
C TYR A 137 8.41 6.23 -1.95
N MET A 138 8.10 5.00 -1.60
CA MET A 138 7.26 4.67 -0.47
C MET A 138 8.08 4.00 0.63
N GLN A 139 7.93 4.50 1.83
CA GLN A 139 8.42 3.88 3.05
C GLN A 139 7.28 3.17 3.78
N GLN A 140 7.62 2.23 4.64
CA GLN A 140 6.74 1.73 5.70
C GLN A 140 7.49 1.88 7.02
N ASN A 141 7.19 2.92 7.78
CA ASN A 141 7.80 3.11 9.09
C ASN A 141 7.24 2.14 10.12
N GLY A 142 6.01 1.67 9.90
CA GLY A 142 5.36 0.68 10.75
C GLY A 142 4.92 1.27 12.09
N HIS A 143 4.81 0.41 13.09
CA HIS A 143 4.10 0.74 14.32
C HIS A 143 4.96 0.94 15.59
N PRO A 144 6.29 1.16 15.53
CA PRO A 144 7.07 1.51 16.71
C PRO A 144 6.80 2.96 17.14
N TYR A 145 6.98 3.24 18.43
CA TYR A 145 6.83 4.61 18.94
C TYR A 145 7.99 5.52 18.57
N ASP A 146 9.22 5.00 18.69
CA ASP A 146 10.43 5.81 18.57
C ASP A 146 11.21 5.41 17.30
N VAL A 147 10.91 6.11 16.22
CA VAL A 147 11.61 5.98 14.93
C VAL A 147 12.12 7.35 14.49
N PRO A 148 13.29 7.42 13.90
CA PRO A 148 13.84 8.66 13.34
C PRO A 148 13.17 8.98 11.98
N LEU A 149 11.89 9.32 12.00
CA LEU A 149 11.07 9.55 10.80
C LEU A 149 11.68 10.56 9.84
N TRP A 150 12.15 11.70 10.39
CA TRP A 150 12.79 12.75 9.59
C TRP A 150 14.08 12.28 8.90
N GLU A 151 14.89 11.43 9.57
CA GLU A 151 16.13 10.91 8.98
C GLU A 151 15.81 9.96 7.83
N ARG A 152 14.77 9.14 7.97
CA ARG A 152 14.34 8.20 6.93
C ARG A 152 13.83 8.92 5.69
N ILE A 153 12.94 9.91 5.87
CA ILE A 153 12.43 10.73 4.76
C ILE A 153 13.58 11.45 4.04
N LEU A 154 14.47 12.10 4.81
CA LEU A 154 15.62 12.80 4.27
C LEU A 154 16.63 11.85 3.60
N ALA A 155 16.80 10.64 4.10
CA ALA A 155 17.69 9.64 3.51
C ALA A 155 17.24 9.27 2.08
N ASP A 156 15.97 8.98 1.89
CA ASP A 156 15.44 8.67 0.56
C ASP A 156 15.50 9.88 -0.37
N TYR A 157 15.08 11.05 0.10
CA TYR A 157 15.09 12.27 -0.71
C TYR A 157 16.49 12.68 -1.18
N ASN A 158 17.48 12.59 -0.28
CA ASN A 158 18.84 13.05 -0.57
C ASN A 158 19.71 12.00 -1.27
N ASN A 159 19.56 10.74 -0.91
CA ASN A 159 20.50 9.67 -1.30
C ASN A 159 20.02 8.83 -2.48
N ALA A 160 18.71 8.59 -2.61
CA ALA A 160 18.18 7.84 -3.74
C ALA A 160 18.25 8.66 -5.04
N LYS A 161 18.52 7.98 -6.15
CA LYS A 161 18.60 8.61 -7.47
C LYS A 161 17.79 7.80 -8.47
N PRO A 162 17.01 8.47 -9.34
CA PRO A 162 16.75 9.92 -9.35
C PRO A 162 16.06 10.40 -8.06
N THR A 163 16.12 11.69 -7.73
CA THR A 163 15.35 12.24 -6.61
C THR A 163 13.86 12.19 -6.96
N ARG A 164 13.06 11.58 -6.10
CA ARG A 164 11.59 11.43 -6.26
C ARG A 164 10.87 11.92 -5.02
N PRO A 165 9.57 12.23 -5.09
CA PRO A 165 8.74 12.42 -3.90
C PRO A 165 8.83 11.22 -2.96
N VAL A 166 8.72 11.45 -1.65
CA VAL A 166 8.76 10.39 -0.62
C VAL A 166 7.46 10.39 0.16
N LEU A 167 6.87 9.23 0.39
CA LEU A 167 5.64 9.03 1.15
C LEU A 167 5.82 7.89 2.16
N ASP A 168 5.34 8.04 3.39
CA ASP A 168 5.12 6.90 4.28
C ASP A 168 3.75 6.27 3.98
N GLY A 169 3.78 5.05 3.46
CA GLY A 169 2.59 4.30 3.08
C GLY A 169 1.95 3.55 4.25
N GLU A 170 2.70 3.33 5.34
CA GLU A 170 2.18 2.64 6.52
C GLU A 170 2.92 3.12 7.78
N PRO A 171 2.48 4.24 8.36
CA PRO A 171 2.97 4.77 9.63
C PRO A 171 2.29 4.08 10.82
N LEU A 172 2.56 4.56 12.03
CA LEU A 172 1.84 4.13 13.23
C LEU A 172 0.36 4.53 13.15
N TYR A 173 -0.51 3.53 13.09
CA TYR A 173 -1.95 3.72 13.00
C TYR A 173 -2.55 4.21 14.33
N ASP A 174 -3.70 4.87 14.27
CA ASP A 174 -4.51 5.16 15.45
C ASP A 174 -5.08 3.85 16.02
N GLU A 175 -5.09 3.77 17.35
CA GLU A 175 -5.62 2.62 18.10
C GLU A 175 -4.91 1.29 17.79
N HIS A 176 -3.59 1.36 17.54
CA HIS A 176 -2.75 0.19 17.28
C HIS A 176 -1.84 -0.10 18.49
N ALA A 177 -1.60 -1.38 18.78
CA ALA A 177 -0.61 -1.77 19.78
C ALA A 177 0.79 -1.31 19.36
N ILE A 178 1.39 -0.40 20.11
CA ILE A 178 2.72 0.13 19.79
C ILE A 178 3.75 -1.00 19.87
N ASP A 179 4.59 -1.14 18.82
CA ASP A 179 5.55 -2.25 18.65
C ASP A 179 4.90 -3.66 18.72
N PHE A 180 3.61 -3.75 18.44
CA PHE A 180 2.83 -4.99 18.57
C PHE A 180 2.81 -5.57 20.00
N ASP A 181 3.14 -4.76 21.01
CA ASP A 181 3.14 -5.15 22.43
C ASP A 181 2.35 -4.14 23.27
N MET A 182 1.04 -4.30 23.29
CA MET A 182 0.13 -3.44 24.03
C MET A 182 0.42 -3.45 25.54
N LYS A 183 0.85 -4.58 26.10
CA LYS A 183 1.10 -4.71 27.54
C LYS A 183 2.31 -3.87 27.99
N LYS A 184 3.33 -3.82 27.12
CA LYS A 184 4.56 -3.08 27.40
C LYS A 184 4.46 -1.61 26.99
N ASN A 185 3.95 -1.33 25.82
CA ASN A 185 4.06 -0.03 25.16
C ASN A 185 2.73 0.73 25.08
N GLY A 186 1.61 0.07 25.41
CA GLY A 186 0.29 0.67 25.28
C GLY A 186 -0.24 0.70 23.86
N VAL A 187 -1.22 1.57 23.66
CA VAL A 187 -1.94 1.75 22.39
C VAL A 187 -1.73 3.16 21.89
N SER A 188 -1.54 3.31 20.58
CA SER A 188 -1.40 4.62 19.95
C SER A 188 -2.70 5.43 19.99
N THR A 189 -2.54 6.74 20.00
CA THR A 189 -3.61 7.72 20.08
C THR A 189 -3.42 8.79 18.99
N ASP A 190 -4.34 9.75 18.94
CA ASP A 190 -4.26 10.93 18.08
C ASP A 190 -2.94 11.72 18.24
N TYR A 191 -2.33 11.73 19.43
CA TYR A 191 -1.01 12.34 19.61
C TYR A 191 0.07 11.63 18.78
N HIS A 192 0.05 10.31 18.76
CA HIS A 192 1.05 9.51 18.04
C HIS A 192 0.94 9.68 16.54
N THR A 193 -0.28 9.65 16.00
CA THR A 193 -0.53 9.84 14.55
C THR A 193 -0.14 11.25 14.11
N ARG A 194 -0.49 12.30 14.90
CA ARG A 194 -0.04 13.67 14.61
C ARG A 194 1.48 13.82 14.67
N ARG A 195 2.14 13.20 15.66
CA ARG A 195 3.60 13.23 15.76
C ARG A 195 4.24 12.65 14.49
N TYR A 196 3.77 11.51 14.00
CA TYR A 196 4.24 10.92 12.75
C TYR A 196 4.02 11.89 11.59
N PHE A 197 2.80 12.33 11.38
CA PHE A 197 2.45 13.27 10.33
C PHE A 197 3.36 14.51 10.28
N TYR A 198 3.50 15.22 11.40
CA TYR A 198 4.31 16.44 11.42
C TYR A 198 5.79 16.16 11.21
N HIS A 199 6.34 15.11 11.77
CA HIS A 199 7.73 14.74 11.55
C HIS A 199 8.02 14.43 10.08
N GLU A 200 7.14 13.72 9.41
CA GLU A 200 7.30 13.36 8.01
C GLU A 200 7.13 14.55 7.08
N VAL A 201 6.01 15.27 7.19
CA VAL A 201 5.71 16.38 6.29
C VAL A 201 6.71 17.53 6.46
N PHE A 202 7.08 17.89 7.68
CA PHE A 202 8.11 18.92 7.89
C PHE A 202 9.52 18.47 7.51
N SER A 203 9.75 17.20 7.32
CA SER A 203 10.99 16.68 6.77
C SER A 203 10.99 16.59 5.23
N GLY A 204 9.91 16.98 4.58
CA GLY A 204 9.81 17.05 3.13
C GLY A 204 9.11 15.86 2.48
N ALA A 205 8.39 15.03 3.24
CA ALA A 205 7.50 14.04 2.64
C ALA A 205 6.42 14.73 1.79
N CYS A 206 6.07 14.13 0.66
CA CYS A 206 5.02 14.67 -0.22
C CYS A 206 3.60 14.45 0.32
N GLY A 207 3.47 13.67 1.39
CA GLY A 207 2.22 13.35 2.05
C GLY A 207 2.44 12.35 3.19
N HIS A 208 1.32 11.93 3.77
CA HIS A 208 1.28 10.99 4.89
C HIS A 208 0.07 10.07 4.71
N THR A 209 0.22 8.81 5.06
CA THR A 209 -0.89 7.87 5.10
C THR A 209 -1.40 7.75 6.54
N PHE A 210 -2.68 7.97 6.73
CA PHE A 210 -3.33 7.75 8.03
C PHE A 210 -3.98 6.36 8.06
N GLY A 211 -3.70 5.59 9.11
CA GLY A 211 -4.37 4.33 9.38
C GLY A 211 -5.13 4.36 10.69
N SER A 212 -6.24 3.63 10.75
CA SER A 212 -7.01 3.38 11.98
C SER A 212 -7.33 1.90 12.07
N THR A 213 -7.00 1.30 13.23
CA THR A 213 -7.09 -0.16 13.39
C THR A 213 -8.51 -0.70 13.23
N GLY A 214 -9.51 0.02 13.70
CA GLY A 214 -10.91 -0.36 13.49
C GLY A 214 -11.36 -0.23 12.04
N VAL A 215 -10.86 0.81 11.32
CA VAL A 215 -11.28 1.08 9.93
C VAL A 215 -10.68 0.08 8.96
N TRP A 216 -9.34 -0.16 9.00
CA TRP A 216 -8.73 -1.06 8.01
C TRP A 216 -9.23 -2.50 8.13
N GLN A 217 -9.62 -2.92 9.34
CA GLN A 217 -10.23 -4.23 9.55
C GLN A 217 -11.73 -4.25 9.22
N VAL A 218 -12.35 -3.09 8.98
CA VAL A 218 -13.81 -2.95 8.91
C VAL A 218 -14.46 -3.64 10.12
N TYR A 219 -13.87 -3.42 11.32
CA TYR A 219 -14.17 -4.21 12.52
C TYR A 219 -15.63 -4.08 12.97
N ASP A 220 -16.30 -5.21 12.97
CA ASP A 220 -17.68 -5.36 13.45
C ASP A 220 -17.74 -6.59 14.39
N PRO A 221 -17.76 -6.38 15.72
CA PRO A 221 -17.74 -7.48 16.69
C PRO A 221 -18.96 -8.38 16.62
N ASP A 222 -20.05 -7.93 15.99
CA ASP A 222 -21.26 -8.73 15.83
C ASP A 222 -21.16 -9.71 14.66
N LYS A 223 -20.19 -9.52 13.77
CA LYS A 223 -20.04 -10.32 12.55
C LYS A 223 -18.82 -11.25 12.55
N TYR A 224 -17.69 -10.79 13.11
CA TYR A 224 -16.45 -11.57 13.03
C TYR A 224 -15.44 -11.18 14.13
N LYS A 225 -14.45 -12.05 14.32
CA LYS A 225 -13.34 -11.81 15.24
C LYS A 225 -12.30 -10.91 14.59
N PRO A 226 -11.64 -10.03 15.36
CA PRO A 226 -10.59 -9.18 14.84
C PRO A 226 -9.33 -9.98 14.44
N ALA A 227 -8.56 -9.42 13.51
CA ALA A 227 -7.25 -9.93 13.12
C ALA A 227 -6.13 -9.29 13.97
N GLY A 228 -6.22 -9.40 15.29
CA GLY A 228 -5.30 -8.76 16.24
C GLY A 228 -6.04 -7.85 17.21
N ASP A 229 -5.29 -7.01 17.93
CA ASP A 229 -5.87 -6.08 18.88
C ASP A 229 -6.63 -4.98 18.15
N VAL A 230 -7.94 -4.91 18.38
CA VAL A 230 -8.81 -3.84 17.92
C VAL A 230 -9.89 -3.63 18.97
N PHE A 231 -10.27 -2.38 19.21
CA PHE A 231 -11.13 -2.04 20.35
C PHE A 231 -12.41 -1.36 19.92
N THR A 232 -12.35 -0.58 18.85
CA THR A 232 -13.44 0.30 18.41
C THR A 232 -14.01 -0.20 17.09
N ARG A 233 -15.34 -0.23 16.98
CA ARG A 233 -16.04 -0.54 15.72
C ARG A 233 -15.61 0.44 14.63
N TRP A 234 -15.64 -0.01 13.38
CA TRP A 234 -15.14 0.82 12.27
C TRP A 234 -15.93 2.13 12.11
N GLU A 235 -17.25 2.12 12.33
CA GLU A 235 -18.08 3.33 12.26
C GLU A 235 -17.70 4.36 13.34
N GLU A 236 -17.42 3.89 14.55
CA GLU A 236 -16.98 4.76 15.66
C GLU A 236 -15.55 5.26 15.41
N SER A 237 -14.69 4.42 14.83
CA SER A 237 -13.32 4.79 14.50
C SER A 237 -13.25 5.94 13.49
N LEU A 238 -14.21 6.07 12.57
CA LEU A 238 -14.31 7.22 11.67
C LEU A 238 -14.55 8.54 12.41
N GLY A 239 -15.21 8.51 13.57
CA GLY A 239 -15.50 9.68 14.42
C GLY A 239 -14.42 10.00 15.45
N ARG A 240 -13.31 9.26 15.50
CA ARG A 240 -12.23 9.52 16.47
C ARG A 240 -11.48 10.82 16.14
N ILE A 241 -10.92 11.44 17.19
CA ILE A 241 -10.17 12.70 17.06
C ILE A 241 -9.03 12.58 16.03
N ALA A 242 -8.30 11.45 16.02
CA ALA A 242 -7.22 11.22 15.06
C ALA A 242 -7.73 11.29 13.61
N SER A 243 -8.82 10.58 13.29
CA SER A 243 -9.44 10.60 11.96
C SER A 243 -9.87 12.00 11.54
N TYR A 244 -10.49 12.74 12.45
CA TYR A 244 -10.91 14.13 12.20
C TYR A 244 -9.72 15.06 11.93
N GLN A 245 -8.66 14.97 12.72
CA GLN A 245 -7.47 15.83 12.58
C GLN A 245 -6.66 15.55 11.32
N MET A 246 -6.71 14.33 10.76
CA MET A 246 -6.02 13.99 9.52
C MET A 246 -6.81 14.39 8.27
N GLY A 247 -8.09 14.70 8.41
CA GLY A 247 -8.95 15.18 7.30
C GLY A 247 -8.93 16.70 7.10
N TYR A 248 -8.21 17.44 7.94
CA TYR A 248 -8.06 18.89 7.90
C TYR A 248 -6.58 19.28 7.79
#